data_aa30f9f8507e036dc7173c5b640adef3
#
_entry.id   aa30f9f8507e036dc7173c5b640adef3
#
_cell.length_a   1.000
_cell.length_b   1.000
_cell.length_c   1.000
_cell.angle_alpha   90.00
_cell.angle_beta   90.00
_cell.angle_gamma   90.00
#
_symmetry.space_group_name_H-M   'P 1'
#
loop_
_entity.id
_entity.type
_entity.pdbx_description
1 polymer ?
#
loop_
_entity_poly.entity_id
_entity_poly.type
_entity_poly.pdbx_seq_one_letter_code
_entity_poly.pdbx_strand_id
1 'polypeptide(L)'
;MKIWLLAAAFMAVFLPPLSSQEIITAERYLEMVSEHYGTVRDYEANIVIRSGNSEMYGKISHLSPSFLRIDFTTPAEQVIVFNGEQLTVYLPQYRAVLNQAISRSRRPASGASLASSQGLSLLRRNYVPSFLTGPEPIPLDSNSREMVVKLRLTRRSISEGFREIQLCIDPETRLIRRIEGRTIAEGLVQFDFSGIRTNQGIPEQRFIYDSPASANLYNNFIFRDAD
;
A
#
# COMPACT_ATOMS: atom_id res chain seq x y z
N MET A 1 -16.15 86.00 -4.45
CA MET A 1 -15.46 85.05 -3.52
C MET A 1 -16.08 83.69 -3.72
N LYS A 2 -15.51 82.83 -4.57
CA LYS A 2 -16.02 81.47 -4.88
C LYS A 2 -14.99 80.45 -4.38
N ILE A 3 -15.38 79.68 -3.36
CA ILE A 3 -14.59 78.64 -2.74
C ILE A 3 -14.85 77.36 -3.55
N TRP A 4 -13.82 76.80 -4.16
CA TRP A 4 -13.84 75.48 -4.83
C TRP A 4 -13.40 74.42 -3.82
N LEU A 5 -14.31 73.53 -3.45
CA LEU A 5 -14.05 72.32 -2.70
C LEU A 5 -13.60 71.22 -3.65
N LEU A 6 -12.35 70.81 -3.56
CA LEU A 6 -11.79 69.62 -4.22
C LEU A 6 -12.14 68.38 -3.37
N ALA A 7 -13.06 67.58 -3.86
CA ALA A 7 -13.33 66.27 -3.30
C ALA A 7 -12.32 65.25 -3.90
N ALA A 8 -11.34 64.80 -3.12
CA ALA A 8 -10.45 63.71 -3.48
C ALA A 8 -11.15 62.34 -3.21
N ALA A 9 -11.55 61.68 -4.28
CA ALA A 9 -12.10 60.31 -4.19
C ALA A 9 -10.95 59.33 -3.96
N PHE A 10 -10.90 58.77 -2.74
CA PHE A 10 -9.98 57.69 -2.35
C PHE A 10 -10.52 56.35 -2.89
N MET A 11 -10.00 55.91 -4.03
CA MET A 11 -10.34 54.62 -4.65
C MET A 11 -9.57 53.51 -3.95
N ALA A 12 -10.20 52.88 -2.95
CA ALA A 12 -9.65 51.73 -2.26
C ALA A 12 -9.57 50.52 -3.25
N VAL A 13 -8.37 50.19 -3.70
CA VAL A 13 -8.08 49.01 -4.51
C VAL A 13 -8.21 47.80 -3.60
N PHE A 14 -9.31 47.07 -3.69
CA PHE A 14 -9.50 45.80 -3.03
C PHE A 14 -8.65 44.76 -3.80
N LEU A 15 -7.42 44.48 -3.33
CA LEU A 15 -6.63 43.35 -3.78
C LEU A 15 -7.23 42.10 -3.15
N PRO A 16 -7.69 41.09 -3.94
CA PRO A 16 -8.11 39.83 -3.38
C PRO A 16 -6.90 39.18 -2.69
N PRO A 17 -7.12 38.51 -1.54
CA PRO A 17 -6.03 37.77 -0.89
C PRO A 17 -5.50 36.73 -1.88
N LEU A 18 -4.22 36.80 -2.21
CA LEU A 18 -3.48 35.75 -2.89
C LEU A 18 -3.52 34.54 -1.94
N SER A 19 -4.44 33.62 -2.19
CA SER A 19 -4.41 32.29 -1.57
C SER A 19 -3.13 31.63 -2.04
N SER A 20 -2.10 31.63 -1.19
CA SER A 20 -0.92 30.81 -1.38
C SER A 20 -1.41 29.36 -1.42
N GLN A 21 -1.46 28.76 -2.60
CA GLN A 21 -1.65 27.32 -2.71
C GLN A 21 -0.43 26.69 -2.04
N GLU A 22 -0.65 26.07 -0.89
CA GLU A 22 0.37 25.31 -0.18
C GLU A 22 0.79 24.16 -1.12
N ILE A 23 2.00 24.27 -1.68
CA ILE A 23 2.54 23.25 -2.60
C ILE A 23 2.81 22.01 -1.75
N ILE A 24 1.93 21.01 -1.87
CA ILE A 24 2.11 19.74 -1.20
C ILE A 24 3.29 18.99 -1.82
N THR A 25 4.26 18.57 -1.01
CA THR A 25 5.36 17.71 -1.46
C THR A 25 4.94 16.24 -1.46
N ALA A 26 5.58 15.41 -2.28
CA ALA A 26 5.32 13.97 -2.32
C ALA A 26 5.60 13.30 -0.97
N GLU A 27 6.56 13.81 -0.21
CA GLU A 27 6.90 13.34 1.13
C GLU A 27 5.76 13.63 2.12
N ARG A 28 5.22 14.85 2.10
CA ARG A 28 4.06 15.23 2.93
C ARG A 28 2.81 14.46 2.52
N TYR A 29 2.60 14.24 1.23
CA TYR A 29 1.47 13.45 0.75
C TYR A 29 1.55 11.99 1.24
N LEU A 30 2.72 11.34 1.12
CA LEU A 30 2.94 9.98 1.63
C LEU A 30 2.79 9.91 3.16
N GLU A 31 3.19 10.95 3.87
CA GLU A 31 2.98 11.07 5.32
C GLU A 31 1.49 11.09 5.67
N MET A 32 0.69 11.92 5.00
CA MET A 32 -0.76 11.98 5.20
C MET A 32 -1.45 10.64 4.93
N VAL A 33 -1.00 9.90 3.91
CA VAL A 33 -1.46 8.54 3.63
C VAL A 33 -1.09 7.59 4.77
N SER A 34 0.15 7.67 5.26
CA SER A 34 0.62 6.86 6.39
C SER A 34 -0.14 7.14 7.69
N GLU A 35 -0.42 8.41 7.97
CA GLU A 35 -1.25 8.84 9.11
C GLU A 35 -2.67 8.27 9.00
N HIS A 36 -3.28 8.34 7.81
CA HIS A 36 -4.59 7.75 7.57
C HIS A 36 -4.60 6.24 7.83
N TYR A 37 -3.61 5.50 7.31
CA TYR A 37 -3.48 4.07 7.59
C TYR A 37 -3.23 3.77 9.06
N GLY A 38 -2.71 4.72 9.84
CA GLY A 38 -2.61 4.63 11.30
C GLY A 38 -3.96 4.57 12.00
N THR A 39 -5.04 5.07 11.38
CA THR A 39 -6.41 5.01 11.91
C THR A 39 -7.17 3.75 11.47
N VAL A 40 -6.64 3.01 10.49
CA VAL A 40 -7.23 1.77 9.97
C VAL A 40 -6.81 0.60 10.85
N ARG A 41 -7.74 0.07 11.64
CA ARG A 41 -7.51 -1.10 12.50
C ARG A 41 -7.47 -2.39 11.70
N ASP A 42 -8.41 -2.53 10.78
CA ASP A 42 -8.54 -3.67 9.90
C ASP A 42 -9.07 -3.25 8.53
N TYR A 43 -8.81 -4.06 7.52
CA TYR A 43 -9.49 -3.92 6.22
C TYR A 43 -9.61 -5.26 5.50
N GLU A 44 -10.61 -5.34 4.64
CA GLU A 44 -10.77 -6.38 3.61
C GLU A 44 -10.84 -5.73 2.23
N ALA A 45 -10.29 -6.44 1.23
CA ALA A 45 -10.36 -6.04 -0.16
C ALA A 45 -10.30 -7.24 -1.09
N ASN A 46 -10.75 -7.08 -2.33
CA ASN A 46 -10.33 -7.97 -3.40
C ASN A 46 -8.90 -7.61 -3.80
N ILE A 47 -8.08 -8.60 -4.06
CA ILE A 47 -6.70 -8.43 -4.49
C ILE A 47 -6.45 -9.17 -5.81
N VAL A 48 -5.75 -8.51 -6.72
CA VAL A 48 -5.18 -9.12 -7.92
C VAL A 48 -3.67 -8.94 -7.86
N ILE A 49 -2.93 -10.03 -8.02
CA ILE A 49 -1.47 -10.02 -8.01
C ILE A 49 -0.98 -10.44 -9.39
N ARG A 50 -0.19 -9.58 -10.04
CA ARG A 50 0.43 -9.85 -11.34
C ARG A 50 1.93 -9.90 -11.21
N SER A 51 2.54 -10.95 -11.75
CA SER A 51 4.01 -11.10 -11.78
C SER A 51 4.42 -11.89 -13.02
N GLY A 52 5.13 -11.27 -13.93
CA GLY A 52 5.41 -11.86 -15.24
C GLY A 52 4.13 -12.24 -15.98
N ASN A 53 3.98 -13.52 -16.33
CA ASN A 53 2.80 -14.06 -16.99
C ASN A 53 1.77 -14.65 -16.01
N SER A 54 2.02 -14.55 -14.71
CA SER A 54 1.13 -15.07 -13.67
C SER A 54 0.18 -14.01 -13.18
N GLU A 55 -1.10 -14.37 -13.06
CA GLU A 55 -2.13 -13.53 -12.47
C GLU A 55 -2.90 -14.33 -11.42
N MET A 56 -2.98 -13.79 -10.22
CA MET A 56 -3.63 -14.43 -9.08
C MET A 56 -4.74 -13.52 -8.54
N TYR A 57 -5.88 -14.10 -8.21
CA TYR A 57 -7.05 -13.41 -7.69
C TYR A 57 -7.41 -13.91 -6.31
N GLY A 58 -7.84 -13.04 -5.42
CA GLY A 58 -8.25 -13.45 -4.09
C GLY A 58 -8.88 -12.33 -3.26
N LYS A 59 -9.05 -12.63 -1.99
CA LYS A 59 -9.44 -11.66 -0.96
C LYS A 59 -8.32 -11.51 0.04
N ILE A 60 -7.97 -10.27 0.35
CA ILE A 60 -7.03 -9.92 1.40
C ILE A 60 -7.81 -9.45 2.64
N SER A 61 -7.41 -9.93 3.81
CA SER A 61 -7.81 -9.41 5.11
C SER A 61 -6.55 -8.98 5.85
N HIS A 62 -6.58 -7.81 6.45
CA HIS A 62 -5.51 -7.26 7.26
C HIS A 62 -6.06 -6.82 8.62
N LEU A 63 -5.30 -7.06 9.67
CA LEU A 63 -5.55 -6.54 11.01
C LEU A 63 -4.25 -5.97 11.58
N SER A 64 -4.33 -4.72 12.03
CA SER A 64 -3.19 -4.03 12.63
C SER A 64 -2.69 -4.76 13.90
N PRO A 65 -1.38 -4.80 14.18
CA PRO A 65 -0.34 -4.07 13.41
C PRO A 65 0.21 -4.83 12.20
N SER A 66 0.03 -6.15 12.09
CA SER A 66 0.77 -6.95 11.09
C SER A 66 0.11 -8.24 10.64
N PHE A 67 -1.10 -8.53 11.07
CA PHE A 67 -1.81 -9.73 10.61
C PHE A 67 -2.23 -9.57 9.16
N LEU A 68 -2.03 -10.60 8.36
CA LEU A 68 -2.39 -10.63 6.95
C LEU A 68 -2.93 -12.00 6.58
N ARG A 69 -3.99 -12.04 5.79
CA ARG A 69 -4.49 -13.26 5.16
C ARG A 69 -4.90 -12.97 3.72
N ILE A 70 -4.50 -13.83 2.81
CA ILE A 70 -4.97 -13.84 1.43
C ILE A 70 -5.54 -15.21 1.15
N ASP A 71 -6.83 -15.26 0.84
CA ASP A 71 -7.53 -16.45 0.34
C ASP A 71 -7.66 -16.29 -1.17
N PHE A 72 -6.97 -17.14 -1.94
CA PHE A 72 -7.00 -17.07 -3.39
C PHE A 72 -8.19 -17.81 -3.98
N THR A 73 -8.79 -17.21 -4.99
CA THR A 73 -9.76 -17.88 -5.87
C THR A 73 -9.07 -18.44 -7.12
N THR A 74 -7.93 -17.84 -7.48
CA THR A 74 -7.05 -18.29 -8.56
C THR A 74 -5.60 -18.05 -8.15
N PRO A 75 -4.80 -19.10 -7.92
CA PRO A 75 -5.17 -20.52 -7.89
C PRO A 75 -6.18 -20.84 -6.78
N ALA A 76 -7.13 -21.76 -7.04
CA ALA A 76 -8.15 -22.10 -6.06
C ALA A 76 -7.53 -22.71 -4.78
N GLU A 77 -8.13 -22.39 -3.64
CA GLU A 77 -7.78 -22.91 -2.30
C GLU A 77 -6.36 -22.59 -1.80
N GLN A 78 -5.55 -21.86 -2.58
CA GLN A 78 -4.28 -21.35 -2.08
C GLN A 78 -4.53 -20.32 -0.98
N VAL A 79 -3.73 -20.37 0.10
CA VAL A 79 -3.85 -19.43 1.22
C VAL A 79 -2.46 -18.95 1.64
N ILE A 80 -2.36 -17.68 1.94
CA ILE A 80 -1.21 -17.08 2.61
C ILE A 80 -1.71 -16.44 3.88
N VAL A 81 -1.11 -16.78 5.02
CA VAL A 81 -1.44 -16.19 6.32
C VAL A 81 -0.17 -15.76 7.04
N PHE A 82 -0.19 -14.56 7.59
CA PHE A 82 0.78 -14.11 8.58
C PHE A 82 0.05 -13.69 9.85
N ASN A 83 0.34 -14.36 10.96
CA ASN A 83 -0.32 -14.14 12.25
C ASN A 83 0.51 -13.27 13.22
N GLY A 84 1.45 -12.49 12.68
CA GLY A 84 2.35 -11.65 13.47
C GLY A 84 3.69 -12.30 13.82
N GLU A 85 3.77 -13.63 13.82
CA GLU A 85 4.97 -14.41 14.18
C GLU A 85 5.35 -15.43 13.10
N GLN A 86 4.36 -16.06 12.50
CA GLN A 86 4.53 -17.13 11.52
C GLN A 86 3.87 -16.78 10.20
N LEU A 87 4.61 -16.94 9.12
CA LEU A 87 4.10 -16.97 7.76
C LEU A 87 3.75 -18.41 7.41
N THR A 88 2.52 -18.65 7.00
CA THR A 88 2.03 -19.94 6.49
C THR A 88 1.56 -19.75 5.05
N VAL A 89 2.04 -20.61 4.14
CA VAL A 89 1.60 -20.67 2.75
C VAL A 89 1.09 -22.07 2.44
N TYR A 90 -0.17 -22.20 2.12
CA TYR A 90 -0.76 -23.45 1.64
C TYR A 90 -0.80 -23.49 0.13
N LEU A 91 -0.23 -24.54 -0.46
CA LEU A 91 -0.19 -24.82 -1.89
C LEU A 91 -0.97 -26.11 -2.18
N PRO A 92 -2.26 -26.01 -2.51
CA PRO A 92 -3.14 -27.18 -2.67
C PRO A 92 -2.67 -28.13 -3.77
N GLN A 93 -2.14 -27.63 -4.87
CA GLN A 93 -1.63 -28.42 -5.98
C GLN A 93 -0.50 -29.39 -5.57
N TYR A 94 0.28 -29.00 -4.56
CA TYR A 94 1.39 -29.81 -4.03
C TYR A 94 1.02 -30.49 -2.71
N ARG A 95 -0.19 -30.28 -2.19
CA ARG A 95 -0.58 -30.68 -0.83
C ARG A 95 0.48 -30.28 0.19
N ALA A 96 1.02 -29.09 0.06
CA ALA A 96 2.14 -28.60 0.85
C ALA A 96 1.74 -27.39 1.69
N VAL A 97 2.12 -27.40 2.96
CA VAL A 97 2.06 -26.24 3.86
C VAL A 97 3.48 -25.82 4.20
N LEU A 98 3.82 -24.61 3.85
CA LEU A 98 5.13 -24.00 4.10
C LEU A 98 5.00 -23.05 5.28
N ASN A 99 5.70 -23.34 6.36
CA ASN A 99 5.73 -22.51 7.56
C ASN A 99 7.08 -21.84 7.73
N GLN A 100 7.06 -20.55 8.06
CA GLN A 100 8.25 -19.79 8.36
C GLN A 100 8.04 -18.91 9.58
N ALA A 101 8.81 -19.13 10.63
CA ALA A 101 8.90 -18.19 11.73
C ALA A 101 9.59 -16.91 11.27
N ILE A 102 8.95 -15.77 11.50
CA ILE A 102 9.44 -14.46 11.10
C ILE A 102 9.72 -13.63 12.35
N SER A 103 10.99 -13.49 12.70
CA SER A 103 11.38 -12.59 13.79
C SER A 103 11.08 -11.14 13.46
N ARG A 104 10.80 -10.33 14.48
CA ARG A 104 10.49 -8.89 14.30
C ARG A 104 11.57 -8.12 13.54
N SER A 105 12.83 -8.56 13.65
CA SER A 105 14.00 -7.95 12.97
C SER A 105 14.13 -8.36 11.49
N ARG A 106 13.47 -9.43 11.05
CA ARG A 106 13.59 -10.01 9.70
C ARG A 106 12.28 -10.00 8.90
N ARG A 107 11.34 -9.12 9.21
CA ARG A 107 10.08 -9.07 8.47
C ARG A 107 10.31 -8.64 7.03
N PRO A 108 10.10 -9.53 6.05
CA PRO A 108 10.17 -9.13 4.65
C PRO A 108 8.97 -8.23 4.34
N ALA A 109 9.23 -7.10 3.69
CA ALA A 109 8.17 -6.29 3.12
C ALA A 109 7.64 -7.01 1.87
N SER A 110 6.60 -7.84 2.02
CA SER A 110 5.86 -8.31 0.85
C SER A 110 5.04 -7.15 0.28
N GLY A 111 4.89 -7.07 -1.05
CA GLY A 111 4.13 -5.98 -1.67
C GLY A 111 2.72 -5.82 -1.09
N ALA A 112 2.03 -6.92 -0.76
CA ALA A 112 0.71 -6.89 -0.14
C ALA A 112 0.72 -6.27 1.26
N SER A 113 1.78 -6.48 2.08
CA SER A 113 1.91 -5.89 3.41
C SER A 113 2.28 -4.41 3.40
N LEU A 114 2.69 -3.86 2.24
CA LEU A 114 2.99 -2.44 2.10
C LEU A 114 1.73 -1.56 2.23
N ALA A 115 0.54 -2.08 1.92
CA ALA A 115 -0.74 -1.40 2.14
C ALA A 115 -1.18 -1.49 3.62
N SER A 116 -0.30 -1.12 4.53
CA SER A 116 -0.52 -1.08 5.98
C SER A 116 0.27 0.06 6.61
N SER A 117 -0.12 0.49 7.81
CA SER A 117 0.61 1.51 8.58
C SER A 117 2.10 1.15 8.76
N GLN A 118 2.37 -0.11 9.08
CA GLN A 118 3.75 -0.59 9.24
C GLN A 118 4.51 -0.61 7.91
N GLY A 119 3.87 -1.07 6.82
CA GLY A 119 4.44 -1.08 5.48
C GLY A 119 4.78 0.32 4.99
N LEU A 120 3.86 1.28 5.15
CA LEU A 120 4.08 2.67 4.79
C LEU A 120 5.19 3.33 5.60
N SER A 121 5.31 3.00 6.90
CA SER A 121 6.43 3.46 7.72
C SER A 121 7.78 2.94 7.22
N LEU A 122 7.84 1.70 6.74
CA LEU A 122 9.04 1.13 6.11
C LEU A 122 9.36 1.85 4.80
N LEU A 123 8.35 2.11 3.96
CA LEU A 123 8.53 2.84 2.70
C LEU A 123 9.08 4.26 2.93
N ARG A 124 8.53 5.00 3.87
CA ARG A 124 9.00 6.35 4.22
C ARG A 124 10.47 6.36 4.68
N ARG A 125 10.90 5.33 5.40
CA ARG A 125 12.28 5.21 5.89
C ARG A 125 13.25 4.82 4.80
N ASN A 126 12.87 3.88 3.93
CA ASN A 126 13.80 3.21 3.01
C ASN A 126 13.76 3.75 1.58
N TYR A 127 12.78 4.60 1.26
CA TYR A 127 12.58 5.15 -0.08
C TYR A 127 12.47 6.68 -0.07
N VAL A 128 12.77 7.28 -1.20
CA VAL A 128 12.56 8.71 -1.47
C VAL A 128 11.34 8.84 -2.35
N PRO A 129 10.26 9.50 -1.88
CA PRO A 129 9.06 9.70 -2.68
C PRO A 129 9.19 10.89 -3.62
N SER A 130 8.59 10.79 -4.79
CA SER A 130 8.34 11.87 -5.74
C SER A 130 6.97 11.68 -6.38
N PHE A 131 6.33 12.73 -6.82
CA PHE A 131 5.15 12.57 -7.69
C PHE A 131 5.59 12.06 -9.05
N LEU A 132 4.78 11.17 -9.66
CA LEU A 132 5.06 10.67 -11.00
C LEU A 132 4.84 11.77 -12.06
N THR A 133 3.75 12.52 -11.93
CA THR A 133 3.37 13.63 -12.83
C THR A 133 3.12 14.94 -12.09
N GLY A 134 2.58 14.88 -10.87
CA GLY A 134 2.19 16.01 -10.03
C GLY A 134 1.28 15.53 -8.90
N PRO A 135 0.82 16.44 -8.02
CA PRO A 135 -0.11 16.13 -6.95
C PRO A 135 -1.56 15.95 -7.45
N GLU A 136 -1.86 16.36 -8.70
CA GLU A 136 -3.18 16.26 -9.28
C GLU A 136 -3.54 14.79 -9.58
N PRO A 137 -4.81 14.39 -9.31
CA PRO A 137 -5.27 13.05 -9.65
C PRO A 137 -5.29 12.82 -11.17
N ILE A 138 -4.80 11.64 -11.58
CA ILE A 138 -4.82 11.19 -12.97
C ILE A 138 -5.47 9.80 -13.05
N PRO A 139 -5.95 9.35 -14.21
CA PRO A 139 -6.53 8.01 -14.33
C PRO A 139 -5.57 6.91 -13.89
N LEU A 140 -6.11 5.90 -13.17
CA LEU A 140 -5.33 4.72 -12.76
C LEU A 140 -4.71 4.02 -13.97
N ASP A 141 -5.52 3.77 -15.00
CA ASP A 141 -5.12 3.25 -16.32
C ASP A 141 -5.71 4.13 -17.42
N SER A 142 -5.18 4.05 -18.63
CA SER A 142 -5.56 4.90 -19.77
C SER A 142 -7.07 4.95 -20.05
N ASN A 143 -7.78 3.86 -19.74
CA ASN A 143 -9.23 3.74 -19.95
C ASN A 143 -10.02 3.72 -18.63
N SER A 144 -9.38 3.96 -17.49
CA SER A 144 -10.02 3.95 -16.18
C SER A 144 -10.73 5.29 -15.91
N ARG A 145 -11.91 5.20 -15.29
CA ARG A 145 -12.57 6.38 -14.69
C ARG A 145 -12.10 6.65 -13.26
N GLU A 146 -11.35 5.72 -12.71
CA GLU A 146 -10.80 5.81 -11.36
C GLU A 146 -9.61 6.76 -11.37
N MET A 147 -9.69 7.83 -10.58
CA MET A 147 -8.65 8.85 -10.45
C MET A 147 -7.77 8.54 -9.25
N VAL A 148 -6.46 8.67 -9.42
CA VAL A 148 -5.48 8.40 -8.37
C VAL A 148 -4.32 9.39 -8.42
N VAL A 149 -3.74 9.67 -7.26
CA VAL A 149 -2.42 10.34 -7.18
C VAL A 149 -1.35 9.25 -7.26
N LYS A 150 -0.39 9.43 -8.15
CA LYS A 150 0.71 8.47 -8.36
C LYS A 150 2.00 8.97 -7.76
N LEU A 151 2.53 8.21 -6.79
CA LEU A 151 3.85 8.41 -6.20
C LEU A 151 4.83 7.39 -6.78
N ARG A 152 6.04 7.85 -7.06
CA ARG A 152 7.22 7.03 -7.33
C ARG A 152 8.13 7.07 -6.12
N LEU A 153 8.51 5.92 -5.62
CA LEU A 153 9.39 5.73 -4.48
C LEU A 153 10.68 5.07 -4.95
N THR A 154 11.78 5.78 -4.88
CA THR A 154 13.11 5.28 -5.27
C THR A 154 13.87 4.84 -4.03
N ARG A 155 14.46 3.64 -4.04
CA ARG A 155 15.20 3.10 -2.89
C ARG A 155 16.37 4.00 -2.46
N ARG A 156 16.58 4.12 -1.14
CA ARG A 156 17.74 4.81 -0.57
C ARG A 156 18.99 3.92 -0.56
N SER A 157 18.81 2.60 -0.44
CA SER A 157 19.89 1.62 -0.36
C SER A 157 19.71 0.52 -1.41
N ILE A 158 20.82 -0.04 -1.89
CA ILE A 158 20.84 -1.18 -2.81
C ILE A 158 20.39 -2.50 -2.14
N SER A 159 20.33 -2.55 -0.81
CA SER A 159 19.86 -3.71 -0.04
C SER A 159 18.33 -3.89 -0.09
N GLU A 160 17.56 -2.89 -0.56
CA GLU A 160 16.11 -3.00 -0.67
C GLU A 160 15.72 -3.96 -1.80
N GLY A 161 14.69 -4.78 -1.55
CA GLY A 161 14.21 -5.79 -2.49
C GLY A 161 13.58 -5.22 -3.78
N PHE A 162 13.04 -3.99 -3.71
CA PHE A 162 12.53 -3.28 -4.87
C PHE A 162 13.43 -2.09 -5.20
N ARG A 163 13.77 -1.96 -6.48
CA ARG A 163 14.51 -0.82 -7.01
C ARG A 163 13.66 0.45 -7.00
N GLU A 164 12.41 0.29 -7.37
CA GLU A 164 11.40 1.34 -7.43
C GLU A 164 10.04 0.75 -7.04
N ILE A 165 9.24 1.54 -6.35
CA ILE A 165 7.85 1.22 -6.05
C ILE A 165 6.99 2.38 -6.52
N GLN A 166 5.90 2.09 -7.24
CA GLN A 166 4.87 3.06 -7.56
C GLN A 166 3.65 2.78 -6.70
N LEU A 167 3.12 3.83 -6.06
CA LEU A 167 1.86 3.79 -5.33
C LEU A 167 0.82 4.60 -6.09
N CYS A 168 -0.35 4.00 -6.33
CA CYS A 168 -1.52 4.68 -6.85
C CYS A 168 -2.53 4.79 -5.70
N ILE A 169 -2.87 6.01 -5.30
CA ILE A 169 -3.61 6.33 -4.10
C ILE A 169 -4.88 7.08 -4.49
N ASP A 170 -6.00 6.61 -3.99
CA ASP A 170 -7.29 7.31 -4.11
C ASP A 170 -7.21 8.65 -3.35
N PRO A 171 -7.46 9.78 -4.01
CA PRO A 171 -7.29 11.11 -3.39
C PRO A 171 -8.32 11.41 -2.30
N GLU A 172 -9.52 10.80 -2.37
CA GLU A 172 -10.62 11.05 -1.42
C GLU A 172 -10.47 10.19 -0.18
N THR A 173 -10.27 8.88 -0.38
CA THR A 173 -10.20 7.90 0.71
C THR A 173 -8.78 7.74 1.26
N ARG A 174 -7.74 8.20 0.54
CA ARG A 174 -6.31 7.98 0.85
C ARG A 174 -5.93 6.50 0.95
N LEU A 175 -6.75 5.62 0.36
CA LEU A 175 -6.45 4.19 0.31
C LEU A 175 -5.65 3.86 -0.94
N ILE A 176 -4.73 2.93 -0.80
CA ILE A 176 -3.91 2.45 -1.90
C ILE A 176 -4.75 1.55 -2.80
N ARG A 177 -4.80 1.89 -4.09
CA ARG A 177 -5.50 1.15 -5.14
C ARG A 177 -4.58 0.21 -5.89
N ARG A 178 -3.31 0.60 -6.04
CA ARG A 178 -2.29 -0.20 -6.71
C ARG A 178 -0.91 0.03 -6.10
N ILE A 179 -0.16 -1.05 -5.99
CA ILE A 179 1.27 -1.04 -5.71
C ILE A 179 1.96 -1.75 -6.87
N GLU A 180 2.92 -1.09 -7.51
CA GLU A 180 3.78 -1.70 -8.50
C GLU A 180 5.22 -1.70 -7.97
N GLY A 181 5.85 -2.86 -7.90
CA GLY A 181 7.24 -3.01 -7.46
C GLY A 181 8.11 -3.51 -8.60
N ARG A 182 9.15 -2.75 -8.91
CA ARG A 182 10.20 -3.20 -9.82
C ARG A 182 11.32 -3.84 -9.02
N THR A 183 11.54 -5.14 -9.21
CA THR A 183 12.58 -5.90 -8.52
C THR A 183 13.97 -5.55 -9.05
N ILE A 184 15.02 -6.02 -8.34
CA ILE A 184 16.42 -5.86 -8.78
C ILE A 184 16.66 -6.56 -10.12
N ALA A 185 15.99 -7.70 -10.36
CA ALA A 185 16.07 -8.47 -11.60
C ALA A 185 15.15 -7.93 -12.73
N GLU A 186 14.74 -6.64 -12.64
CA GLU A 186 13.86 -5.96 -13.60
C GLU A 186 12.45 -6.59 -13.73
N GLY A 187 12.10 -7.54 -12.88
CA GLY A 187 10.76 -8.10 -12.82
C GLY A 187 9.76 -7.07 -12.25
N LEU A 188 8.55 -7.03 -12.82
CA LEU A 188 7.46 -6.22 -12.31
C LEU A 188 6.50 -7.10 -11.52
N VAL A 189 6.16 -6.65 -10.30
CA VAL A 189 5.10 -7.24 -9.48
C VAL A 189 4.07 -6.16 -9.18
N GLN A 190 2.80 -6.43 -9.48
CA GLN A 190 1.69 -5.51 -9.29
C GLN A 190 0.66 -6.10 -8.34
N PHE A 191 0.15 -5.27 -7.46
CA PHE A 191 -0.93 -5.58 -6.51
C PHE A 191 -2.04 -4.56 -6.71
N ASP A 192 -3.21 -5.00 -7.17
CA ASP A 192 -4.41 -4.17 -7.28
C ASP A 192 -5.37 -4.47 -6.15
N PHE A 193 -5.91 -3.44 -5.52
CA PHE A 193 -6.88 -3.53 -4.44
C PHE A 193 -8.21 -2.90 -4.88
N SER A 194 -9.31 -3.62 -4.68
CA SER A 194 -10.65 -3.13 -5.02
C SER A 194 -11.66 -3.51 -3.95
N GLY A 195 -12.77 -2.76 -3.85
CA GLY A 195 -13.81 -3.02 -2.87
C GLY A 195 -13.28 -2.97 -1.43
N ILE A 196 -12.38 -2.05 -1.13
CA ILE A 196 -11.75 -1.91 0.19
C ILE A 196 -12.80 -1.50 1.22
N ARG A 197 -12.87 -2.23 2.32
CA ARG A 197 -13.72 -1.94 3.48
C ARG A 197 -12.84 -1.90 4.72
N THR A 198 -12.84 -0.79 5.42
CA THR A 198 -12.00 -0.56 6.61
C THR A 198 -12.79 -0.65 7.89
N ASN A 199 -12.14 -1.01 8.99
CA ASN A 199 -12.68 -0.99 10.36
C ASN A 199 -13.98 -1.81 10.53
N GLN A 200 -13.99 -3.03 9.97
CA GLN A 200 -15.13 -3.94 10.03
C GLN A 200 -15.14 -4.83 11.29
N GLY A 201 -14.10 -4.76 12.12
CA GLY A 201 -13.98 -5.57 13.33
C GLY A 201 -13.55 -7.00 13.03
N ILE A 202 -12.57 -7.20 12.16
CA ILE A 202 -12.06 -8.53 11.79
C ILE A 202 -11.43 -9.18 13.03
N PRO A 203 -11.91 -10.38 13.46
CA PRO A 203 -11.36 -11.05 14.63
C PRO A 203 -10.00 -11.70 14.33
N GLU A 204 -9.13 -11.81 15.35
CA GLU A 204 -7.81 -12.45 15.21
C GLU A 204 -7.90 -13.90 14.75
N GLN A 205 -8.98 -14.61 15.09
CA GLN A 205 -9.24 -15.99 14.65
C GLN A 205 -9.21 -16.13 13.10
N ARG A 206 -9.50 -15.03 12.37
CA ARG A 206 -9.40 -15.00 10.91
C ARG A 206 -7.99 -15.33 10.42
N PHE A 207 -6.97 -15.08 11.24
CA PHE A 207 -5.56 -15.25 10.89
C PHE A 207 -4.95 -16.53 11.46
N ILE A 208 -5.77 -17.43 11.99
CA ILE A 208 -5.39 -18.80 12.29
C ILE A 208 -5.67 -19.64 11.06
N TYR A 209 -4.73 -20.49 10.67
CA TYR A 209 -4.88 -21.40 9.54
C TYR A 209 -4.73 -22.84 10.00
N ASP A 210 -5.81 -23.61 9.90
CA ASP A 210 -5.81 -25.03 10.14
C ASP A 210 -5.47 -25.77 8.84
N SER A 211 -4.32 -26.41 8.82
CA SER A 211 -3.82 -27.15 7.66
C SER A 211 -4.64 -28.41 7.44
N PRO A 212 -4.95 -28.79 6.18
CA PRO A 212 -5.55 -30.07 5.89
C PRO A 212 -4.66 -31.22 6.38
N ALA A 213 -5.27 -32.22 7.03
CA ALA A 213 -4.55 -33.37 7.60
C ALA A 213 -3.74 -34.16 6.53
N SER A 214 -4.11 -34.03 5.27
CA SER A 214 -3.42 -34.67 4.12
C SER A 214 -2.26 -33.86 3.56
N ALA A 215 -1.99 -32.67 4.11
CA ALA A 215 -0.91 -31.81 3.62
C ALA A 215 0.43 -32.13 4.29
N ASN A 216 1.49 -32.09 3.51
CA ASN A 216 2.85 -32.21 4.00
C ASN A 216 3.31 -30.86 4.59
N LEU A 217 3.87 -30.88 5.78
CA LEU A 217 4.37 -29.69 6.47
C LEU A 217 5.86 -29.50 6.20
N TYR A 218 6.24 -28.30 5.77
CA TYR A 218 7.63 -27.89 5.55
C TYR A 218 7.89 -26.65 6.39
N ASN A 219 8.80 -26.75 7.36
CA ASN A 219 9.17 -25.64 8.23
C ASN A 219 10.47 -24.99 7.77
N ASN A 220 10.63 -23.69 8.06
CA ASN A 220 11.84 -22.90 7.80
C ASN A 220 12.27 -22.95 6.32
N PHE A 221 11.30 -22.71 5.40
CA PHE A 221 11.52 -22.83 3.96
C PHE A 221 12.26 -21.63 3.33
N ILE A 222 12.25 -20.46 3.97
CA ILE A 222 12.95 -19.24 3.50
C ILE A 222 14.30 -19.12 4.21
N PHE A 223 14.30 -19.29 5.54
CA PHE A 223 15.50 -19.21 6.37
C PHE A 223 15.64 -20.51 7.13
N ARG A 224 16.77 -21.21 6.97
CA ARG A 224 17.14 -22.27 7.89
C ARG A 224 17.65 -21.61 9.17
N ASP A 225 17.23 -22.13 10.32
CA ASP A 225 17.85 -21.74 11.57
C ASP A 225 19.33 -22.10 11.44
N ALA A 226 20.20 -21.12 11.61
CA ALA A 226 21.62 -21.40 11.73
C ALA A 226 21.80 -22.10 13.08
N ASP A 227 22.14 -23.39 13.05
CA ASP A 227 22.62 -24.16 14.21
C ASP A 227 23.82 -23.47 14.86
#